data_6d2e528d52fc5f75c1bee33e05198cbd
#
_entry.id   6d2e528d52fc5f75c1bee33e05198cbd
#
_cell.length_a   1.000
_cell.length_b   1.000
_cell.length_c   1.000
_cell.angle_alpha   90.00
_cell.angle_beta   90.00
_cell.angle_gamma   90.00
#
_symmetry.space_group_name_H-M   'P 1'
#
loop_
_entity.id
_entity.type
_entity.pdbx_description
1 polymer ?
#
loop_
_entity_poly.entity_id
_entity_poly.type
_entity_poly.pdbx_seq_one_letter_code
_entity_poly.pdbx_strand_id
1 'polypeptide(L)'
;MKAKGALLFDEEGKTYVDAVSSWYTAMYGHCNDYIVERVHRQMQQLDQIIFSGFTHEPAIELSEKLMAILPDNQQKLMFNDNGSTSTEIGIKMALQYHHNKGQTRKTLLAFEEGFHGDTFGAMSVSGLSVYNGPFEEFFIDVKRIPLPTAANQEELIKAIEAFHAETPLAGFIYEPLVQGAAGMKMYQAAHLEPILQKCKELGIILIADEVMTGFGKTGSFFASDFIEVKPDVICLSKALTAGLVPMGVTTCTQAIFDAFYDDDIGKGLFHAHTYSANPIACATAIAALDLLQSEEIQQNIKQIQSWHAAFASEIVEHLKVHSTRQQGTIFALELDVPMERYGNLRYQIYERCMAEGVYLRPLGSTIYILAPFVTTQEQMQKVYAAIKKVLDSF
;
A
#
# COMPACT_ATOMS: atom_id res chain seq x y z
N MET A 1 21.23 17.26 -3.60
CA MET A 1 19.84 17.10 -4.12
C MET A 1 18.87 17.88 -3.24
N LYS A 2 17.84 18.54 -3.80
CA LYS A 2 16.75 19.23 -3.10
C LYS A 2 15.42 18.77 -3.67
N ALA A 3 14.32 19.04 -2.98
CA ALA A 3 12.98 18.73 -3.47
C ALA A 3 11.96 19.76 -2.96
N LYS A 4 10.90 20.01 -3.74
CA LYS A 4 9.76 20.85 -3.35
C LYS A 4 8.53 20.51 -4.21
N GLY A 5 7.39 20.28 -3.58
CA GLY A 5 6.17 19.88 -4.30
C GLY A 5 6.39 18.58 -5.08
N ALA A 6 6.07 18.55 -6.36
CA ALA A 6 6.32 17.39 -7.22
C ALA A 6 7.70 17.41 -7.92
N LEU A 7 8.61 18.32 -7.53
CA LEU A 7 9.89 18.51 -8.21
C LEU A 7 11.07 18.06 -7.34
N LEU A 8 12.00 17.34 -7.98
CA LEU A 8 13.33 17.02 -7.49
C LEU A 8 14.36 17.90 -8.20
N PHE A 9 15.44 18.26 -7.52
CA PHE A 9 16.53 19.08 -8.04
C PHE A 9 17.86 18.38 -7.77
N ASP A 10 18.66 18.18 -8.81
CA ASP A 10 20.02 17.65 -8.66
C ASP A 10 21.02 18.73 -8.20
N GLU A 11 22.29 18.37 -8.15
CA GLU A 11 23.36 19.26 -7.72
C GLU A 11 23.68 20.37 -8.72
N GLU A 12 23.33 20.16 -10.00
CA GLU A 12 23.49 21.14 -11.08
C GLU A 12 22.26 22.08 -11.20
N GLY A 13 21.20 21.80 -10.41
CA GLY A 13 19.95 22.56 -10.43
C GLY A 13 18.96 22.13 -11.52
N LYS A 14 19.21 21.04 -12.23
CA LYS A 14 18.26 20.44 -13.18
C LYS A 14 17.06 19.89 -12.42
N THR A 15 15.87 20.08 -12.98
CA THR A 15 14.60 19.70 -12.37
C THR A 15 14.00 18.45 -12.99
N TYR A 16 13.43 17.62 -12.13
CA TYR A 16 12.73 16.40 -12.52
C TYR A 16 11.36 16.36 -11.85
N VAL A 17 10.32 16.01 -12.60
CA VAL A 17 9.00 15.70 -12.01
C VAL A 17 9.09 14.31 -11.38
N ASP A 18 8.76 14.20 -10.10
CA ASP A 18 8.69 12.90 -9.41
C ASP A 18 7.37 12.20 -9.77
N ALA A 19 7.41 11.39 -10.82
CA ALA A 19 6.23 10.69 -11.32
C ALA A 19 5.83 9.44 -10.51
N VAL A 20 6.57 9.13 -9.41
CA VAL A 20 6.34 7.95 -8.57
C VAL A 20 6.25 8.28 -7.07
N SER A 21 6.15 9.57 -6.71
CA SER A 21 6.04 10.07 -5.33
C SER A 21 7.06 9.45 -4.39
N SER A 22 8.33 9.36 -4.82
CA SER A 22 9.41 8.71 -4.04
C SER A 22 8.99 7.36 -3.48
N TRP A 23 8.47 6.50 -4.36
CA TRP A 23 7.98 5.17 -4.04
C TRP A 23 6.67 5.17 -3.23
N TYR A 24 5.70 5.96 -3.72
CA TYR A 24 4.30 5.99 -3.22
C TYR A 24 4.12 6.65 -1.85
N THR A 25 5.09 7.45 -1.40
CA THR A 25 5.11 8.05 -0.06
C THR A 25 4.82 9.55 -0.07
N ALA A 26 5.48 10.34 -0.94
CA ALA A 26 5.43 11.80 -0.97
C ALA A 26 4.15 12.35 -1.64
N MET A 27 2.98 11.82 -1.27
CA MET A 27 1.72 12.12 -1.95
C MET A 27 1.30 13.60 -1.83
N TYR A 28 1.68 14.29 -0.77
CA TYR A 28 1.35 15.70 -0.54
C TYR A 28 2.47 16.66 -0.97
N GLY A 29 3.43 16.13 -1.76
CA GLY A 29 4.61 16.87 -2.24
C GLY A 29 5.76 16.88 -1.25
N HIS A 30 6.96 16.99 -1.80
CA HIS A 30 8.20 17.09 -1.04
C HIS A 30 8.27 18.40 -0.26
N CYS A 31 8.83 18.34 0.93
CA CYS A 31 9.08 19.51 1.79
C CYS A 31 7.83 20.38 1.94
N ASN A 32 6.65 19.76 2.16
CA ASN A 32 5.39 20.47 2.36
C ASN A 32 5.48 21.34 3.61
N ASP A 33 5.22 22.66 3.45
CA ASP A 33 5.42 23.65 4.51
C ASP A 33 4.53 23.39 5.73
N TYR A 34 3.29 22.96 5.52
CA TYR A 34 2.37 22.64 6.61
C TYR A 34 2.87 21.46 7.45
N ILE A 35 3.33 20.38 6.79
CA ILE A 35 3.90 19.21 7.49
C ILE A 35 5.17 19.62 8.25
N VAL A 36 6.08 20.34 7.60
CA VAL A 36 7.34 20.80 8.22
C VAL A 36 7.07 21.63 9.48
N GLU A 37 6.12 22.56 9.43
CA GLU A 37 5.75 23.40 10.56
C GLU A 37 5.13 22.60 11.72
N ARG A 38 4.23 21.66 11.43
CA ARG A 38 3.62 20.79 12.44
C ARG A 38 4.66 19.93 13.15
N VAL A 39 5.59 19.35 12.39
CA VAL A 39 6.69 18.54 12.91
C VAL A 39 7.64 19.38 13.76
N HIS A 40 8.01 20.57 13.29
CA HIS A 40 8.87 21.49 14.03
C HIS A 40 8.29 21.84 15.42
N ARG A 41 6.99 22.14 15.49
CA ARG A 41 6.30 22.39 16.75
C ARG A 41 6.32 21.17 17.68
N GLN A 42 6.07 19.99 17.13
CA GLN A 42 6.09 18.76 17.91
C GLN A 42 7.47 18.48 18.51
N MET A 43 8.55 18.69 17.73
CA MET A 43 9.94 18.52 18.21
C MET A 43 10.30 19.44 19.38
N GLN A 44 9.63 20.58 19.51
CA GLN A 44 9.83 21.51 20.63
C GLN A 44 9.04 21.12 21.90
N GLN A 45 8.04 20.22 21.77
CA GLN A 45 7.17 19.82 22.88
C GLN A 45 7.54 18.46 23.45
N LEU A 46 7.61 17.45 22.58
CA LEU A 46 7.92 16.06 22.95
C LEU A 46 8.45 15.33 21.71
N ASP A 47 9.69 14.91 21.74
CA ASP A 47 10.37 14.19 20.64
C ASP A 47 10.17 12.67 20.74
N GLN A 48 10.27 12.09 21.95
CA GLN A 48 10.13 10.65 22.20
C GLN A 48 9.72 10.39 23.64
N ILE A 49 8.81 9.43 23.81
CA ILE A 49 8.51 8.78 25.08
C ILE A 49 8.12 7.33 24.84
N ILE A 50 8.43 6.44 25.76
CA ILE A 50 8.01 5.04 25.67
C ILE A 50 6.48 4.95 25.75
N PHE A 51 5.87 4.27 24.77
CA PHE A 51 4.42 4.04 24.72
C PHE A 51 4.03 2.79 25.55
N SER A 52 4.49 2.79 26.80
CA SER A 52 4.19 1.74 27.79
C SER A 52 4.05 2.40 29.17
N GLY A 53 2.83 2.45 29.67
CA GLY A 53 2.49 3.18 30.89
C GLY A 53 2.29 4.69 30.68
N PHE A 54 2.58 5.21 29.48
CA PHE A 54 2.30 6.57 29.05
C PHE A 54 1.48 6.58 27.78
N THR A 55 0.70 7.63 27.61
CA THR A 55 0.10 8.05 26.34
C THR A 55 0.39 9.54 26.13
N HIS A 56 0.15 10.05 24.94
CA HIS A 56 0.36 11.46 24.61
C HIS A 56 -0.65 11.94 23.57
N GLU A 57 -0.89 13.24 23.55
CA GLU A 57 -1.92 13.87 22.71
C GLU A 57 -1.79 13.52 21.21
N PRO A 58 -0.60 13.59 20.56
CA PRO A 58 -0.50 13.20 19.15
C PRO A 58 -0.92 11.75 18.83
N ALA A 59 -0.70 10.79 19.73
CA ALA A 59 -1.15 9.42 19.51
C ALA A 59 -2.68 9.29 19.61
N ILE A 60 -3.30 10.03 20.54
CA ILE A 60 -4.76 10.07 20.71
C ILE A 60 -5.38 10.71 19.50
N GLU A 61 -4.95 11.93 19.11
CA GLU A 61 -5.45 12.66 17.95
C GLU A 61 -5.32 11.85 16.65
N LEU A 62 -4.17 11.22 16.42
CA LEU A 62 -3.96 10.36 15.25
C LEU A 62 -4.92 9.17 15.25
N SER A 63 -5.11 8.53 16.40
CA SER A 63 -6.03 7.40 16.52
C SER A 63 -7.46 7.80 16.17
N GLU A 64 -7.95 8.93 16.71
CA GLU A 64 -9.28 9.46 16.43
C GLU A 64 -9.46 9.81 14.95
N LYS A 65 -8.47 10.49 14.35
CA LYS A 65 -8.51 10.87 12.92
C LYS A 65 -8.48 9.66 11.98
N LEU A 66 -7.68 8.65 12.29
CA LEU A 66 -7.65 7.41 11.51
C LEU A 66 -8.98 6.66 11.62
N MET A 67 -9.51 6.49 12.84
CA MET A 67 -10.80 5.80 13.04
C MET A 67 -11.96 6.50 12.36
N ALA A 68 -11.90 7.82 12.18
CA ALA A 68 -12.95 8.60 11.51
C ALA A 68 -13.00 8.36 9.97
N ILE A 69 -11.94 7.85 9.36
CA ILE A 69 -11.88 7.60 7.90
C ILE A 69 -11.75 6.12 7.53
N LEU A 70 -11.46 5.26 8.50
CA LEU A 70 -11.40 3.81 8.30
C LEU A 70 -12.81 3.20 8.16
N PRO A 71 -12.95 2.00 7.56
CA PRO A 71 -14.22 1.28 7.59
C PRO A 71 -14.78 1.12 9.01
N ASP A 72 -16.08 1.28 9.17
CA ASP A 72 -16.79 1.33 10.47
C ASP A 72 -16.56 0.11 11.38
N ASN A 73 -16.16 -1.02 10.81
CA ASN A 73 -15.86 -2.24 11.55
C ASN A 73 -14.49 -2.22 12.23
N GLN A 74 -13.62 -1.25 11.92
CA GLN A 74 -12.32 -1.08 12.59
C GLN A 74 -12.51 -0.38 13.93
N GLN A 75 -11.96 -0.93 15.01
CA GLN A 75 -12.22 -0.42 16.37
C GLN A 75 -10.96 -0.20 17.20
N LYS A 76 -9.84 -0.83 16.85
CA LYS A 76 -8.56 -0.71 17.53
C LYS A 76 -7.43 -0.55 16.55
N LEU A 77 -6.35 0.08 16.99
CA LEU A 77 -5.13 0.20 16.20
C LEU A 77 -3.89 -0.07 17.04
N MET A 78 -2.85 -0.49 16.38
CA MET A 78 -1.52 -0.73 16.94
C MET A 78 -0.48 0.01 16.12
N PHE A 79 0.33 0.83 16.79
CA PHE A 79 1.41 1.59 16.16
C PHE A 79 2.65 0.73 15.95
N ASN A 80 3.28 0.87 14.81
CA ASN A 80 4.55 0.24 14.44
C ASN A 80 5.39 1.19 13.58
N ASP A 81 6.48 0.73 12.96
CA ASP A 81 7.46 1.61 12.34
C ASP A 81 7.54 1.55 10.81
N ASN A 82 6.89 0.58 10.15
CA ASN A 82 6.89 0.50 8.68
C ASN A 82 5.83 -0.49 8.15
N GLY A 83 5.70 -0.59 6.81
CA GLY A 83 4.73 -1.47 6.17
C GLY A 83 4.96 -2.96 6.43
N SER A 84 6.21 -3.43 6.40
CA SER A 84 6.53 -4.84 6.68
C SER A 84 6.13 -5.24 8.09
N THR A 85 6.39 -4.37 9.08
CA THR A 85 5.98 -4.63 10.47
C THR A 85 4.48 -4.50 10.67
N SER A 86 3.78 -3.64 9.90
CA SER A 86 2.31 -3.63 9.88
C SER A 86 1.75 -4.98 9.42
N THR A 87 2.34 -5.57 8.38
CA THR A 87 1.99 -6.90 7.87
C THR A 87 2.29 -7.98 8.91
N GLU A 88 3.47 -7.96 9.54
CA GLU A 88 3.83 -8.92 10.62
C GLU A 88 2.80 -8.91 11.75
N ILE A 89 2.34 -7.73 12.16
CA ILE A 89 1.30 -7.61 13.20
C ILE A 89 -0.02 -8.20 12.71
N GLY A 90 -0.44 -7.91 11.48
CA GLY A 90 -1.65 -8.48 10.90
C GLY A 90 -1.61 -10.01 10.83
N ILE A 91 -0.49 -10.59 10.41
CA ILE A 91 -0.25 -12.04 10.41
C ILE A 91 -0.33 -12.61 11.83
N LYS A 92 0.36 -11.99 12.79
CA LYS A 92 0.33 -12.42 14.20
C LYS A 92 -1.08 -12.33 14.79
N MET A 93 -1.83 -11.28 14.49
CA MET A 93 -3.23 -11.14 14.93
C MET A 93 -4.07 -12.30 14.40
N ALA A 94 -3.98 -12.64 13.12
CA ALA A 94 -4.76 -13.73 12.53
C ALA A 94 -4.40 -15.09 13.14
N LEU A 95 -3.11 -15.40 13.26
CA LEU A 95 -2.64 -16.67 13.82
C LEU A 95 -3.02 -16.81 15.31
N GLN A 96 -2.74 -15.78 16.11
CA GLN A 96 -2.97 -15.82 17.54
C GLN A 96 -4.46 -15.70 17.90
N TYR A 97 -5.28 -15.02 17.09
CA TYR A 97 -6.74 -15.02 17.25
C TYR A 97 -7.31 -16.44 17.32
N HIS A 98 -6.92 -17.28 16.38
CA HIS A 98 -7.37 -18.67 16.37
C HIS A 98 -6.78 -19.48 17.53
N HIS A 99 -5.49 -19.26 17.86
CA HIS A 99 -4.87 -19.89 19.01
C HIS A 99 -5.59 -19.54 20.32
N ASN A 100 -5.90 -18.28 20.56
CA ASN A 100 -6.59 -17.80 21.77
C ASN A 100 -8.03 -18.36 21.87
N LYS A 101 -8.63 -18.74 20.74
CA LYS A 101 -9.92 -19.45 20.66
C LYS A 101 -9.82 -20.97 20.71
N GLY A 102 -8.62 -21.51 21.01
CA GLY A 102 -8.38 -22.95 21.10
C GLY A 102 -8.41 -23.68 19.73
N GLN A 103 -8.25 -22.95 18.64
CA GLN A 103 -8.23 -23.49 17.27
C GLN A 103 -6.78 -23.57 16.76
N THR A 104 -6.45 -24.69 16.09
CA THR A 104 -5.15 -24.84 15.44
C THR A 104 -5.27 -24.48 13.97
N ARG A 105 -4.99 -23.21 13.65
CA ARG A 105 -4.91 -22.73 12.27
C ARG A 105 -3.55 -22.04 12.09
N LYS A 106 -2.70 -22.57 11.20
CA LYS A 106 -1.31 -22.10 11.03
C LYS A 106 -1.00 -21.67 9.59
N THR A 107 -1.85 -22.04 8.65
CA THR A 107 -1.66 -21.77 7.22
C THR A 107 -2.37 -20.47 6.86
N LEU A 108 -1.71 -19.63 6.07
CA LEU A 108 -2.28 -18.42 5.50
C LEU A 108 -2.64 -18.62 4.03
N LEU A 109 -3.50 -17.77 3.53
CA LEU A 109 -3.81 -17.61 2.11
C LEU A 109 -3.26 -16.27 1.63
N ALA A 110 -2.72 -16.22 0.41
CA ALA A 110 -2.25 -15.00 -0.23
C ALA A 110 -2.44 -15.08 -1.75
N PHE A 111 -2.30 -13.96 -2.45
CA PHE A 111 -2.19 -13.96 -3.90
C PHE A 111 -0.77 -14.29 -4.37
N GLU A 112 -0.63 -14.96 -5.55
CA GLU A 112 0.64 -15.45 -6.09
C GLU A 112 1.70 -14.36 -6.28
N GLU A 113 1.32 -13.14 -6.62
CA GLU A 113 2.26 -12.07 -6.95
C GLU A 113 2.18 -10.88 -5.98
N GLY A 114 1.52 -11.04 -4.83
CA GLY A 114 1.45 -10.01 -3.79
C GLY A 114 2.82 -9.63 -3.25
N PHE A 115 2.95 -8.39 -2.78
CA PHE A 115 4.16 -7.95 -2.07
C PHE A 115 3.76 -7.25 -0.76
N HIS A 116 4.21 -7.80 0.35
CA HIS A 116 3.79 -7.38 1.69
C HIS A 116 4.95 -6.90 2.57
N GLY A 117 6.19 -6.92 2.06
CA GLY A 117 7.38 -6.47 2.76
C GLY A 117 8.52 -7.49 2.75
N ASP A 118 9.64 -7.13 3.41
CA ASP A 118 10.90 -7.88 3.36
C ASP A 118 11.30 -8.50 4.72
N THR A 119 10.45 -8.45 5.74
CA THR A 119 10.62 -9.24 6.96
C THR A 119 10.15 -10.68 6.71
N PHE A 120 10.60 -11.65 7.52
CA PHE A 120 10.35 -13.08 7.24
C PHE A 120 8.87 -13.44 7.10
N GLY A 121 7.99 -12.93 7.97
CA GLY A 121 6.56 -13.16 7.83
C GLY A 121 5.96 -12.47 6.62
N ALA A 122 6.33 -11.21 6.37
CA ALA A 122 5.89 -10.46 5.19
C ALA A 122 6.37 -11.09 3.87
N MET A 123 7.64 -11.55 3.81
CA MET A 123 8.16 -12.31 2.67
C MET A 123 7.43 -13.64 2.47
N SER A 124 7.08 -14.33 3.57
CA SER A 124 6.38 -15.61 3.50
C SER A 124 5.04 -15.50 2.78
N VAL A 125 4.30 -14.42 3.00
CA VAL A 125 2.99 -14.18 2.37
C VAL A 125 3.08 -13.46 1.03
N SER A 126 4.26 -12.98 0.65
CA SER A 126 4.50 -12.39 -0.66
C SER A 126 4.63 -13.46 -1.76
N GLY A 127 4.50 -13.04 -3.01
CA GLY A 127 4.76 -13.90 -4.17
C GLY A 127 6.22 -14.37 -4.20
N LEU A 128 6.44 -15.60 -4.62
CA LEU A 128 7.79 -16.15 -4.76
C LEU A 128 8.54 -15.47 -5.90
N SER A 129 9.76 -15.05 -5.64
CA SER A 129 10.58 -14.29 -6.58
C SER A 129 12.07 -14.47 -6.29
N VAL A 130 12.91 -13.91 -7.14
CA VAL A 130 14.38 -13.89 -6.92
C VAL A 130 14.80 -13.13 -5.65
N TYR A 131 13.93 -12.29 -5.10
CA TYR A 131 14.24 -11.51 -3.89
C TYR A 131 14.10 -12.32 -2.60
N ASN A 132 13.11 -13.20 -2.55
CA ASN A 132 12.78 -13.97 -1.35
C ASN A 132 13.08 -15.47 -1.49
N GLY A 133 13.39 -15.97 -2.69
CA GLY A 133 13.75 -17.36 -2.95
C GLY A 133 14.85 -17.93 -2.04
N PRO A 134 15.95 -17.21 -1.75
CA PRO A 134 16.98 -17.68 -0.84
C PRO A 134 16.52 -17.96 0.59
N PHE A 135 15.35 -17.47 0.98
CA PHE A 135 14.78 -17.57 2.34
C PHE A 135 13.56 -18.50 2.40
N GLU A 136 13.16 -19.14 1.29
CA GLU A 136 11.92 -19.90 1.16
C GLU A 136 11.81 -21.02 2.20
N GLU A 137 12.90 -21.70 2.57
CA GLU A 137 12.92 -22.77 3.59
C GLU A 137 12.54 -22.29 5.00
N PHE A 138 12.59 -20.98 5.26
CA PHE A 138 12.24 -20.37 6.55
C PHE A 138 10.83 -19.79 6.57
N PHE A 139 10.06 -19.93 5.49
CA PHE A 139 8.75 -19.32 5.40
C PHE A 139 7.70 -20.08 6.20
N ILE A 140 6.74 -19.31 6.73
CA ILE A 140 5.51 -19.87 7.29
C ILE A 140 4.68 -20.51 6.17
N ASP A 141 3.78 -21.43 6.53
CA ASP A 141 2.95 -22.13 5.55
C ASP A 141 1.91 -21.19 4.91
N VAL A 142 1.94 -21.09 3.58
CA VAL A 142 1.09 -20.21 2.79
C VAL A 142 0.58 -20.92 1.54
N LYS A 143 -0.75 -21.00 1.40
CA LYS A 143 -1.40 -21.36 0.14
C LYS A 143 -1.55 -20.12 -0.73
N ARG A 144 -1.32 -20.24 -2.04
CA ARG A 144 -1.40 -19.12 -2.97
C ARG A 144 -2.43 -19.37 -4.06
N ILE A 145 -3.13 -18.30 -4.43
CA ILE A 145 -4.10 -18.31 -5.52
C ILE A 145 -3.82 -17.15 -6.49
N PRO A 146 -4.11 -17.29 -7.77
CA PRO A 146 -4.00 -16.17 -8.72
C PRO A 146 -5.04 -15.06 -8.42
N LEU A 147 -4.83 -13.88 -9.05
CA LEU A 147 -5.80 -12.80 -8.97
C LEU A 147 -7.17 -13.21 -9.52
N PRO A 148 -8.28 -12.75 -8.89
CA PRO A 148 -9.62 -13.07 -9.33
C PRO A 148 -10.00 -12.34 -10.62
N THR A 149 -10.68 -13.06 -11.49
CA THR A 149 -11.29 -12.58 -12.72
C THR A 149 -12.70 -13.17 -12.85
N ALA A 150 -13.50 -12.64 -13.77
CA ALA A 150 -14.81 -13.23 -14.07
C ALA A 150 -14.72 -14.71 -14.50
N ALA A 151 -13.59 -15.12 -15.10
CA ALA A 151 -13.43 -16.47 -15.64
C ALA A 151 -13.00 -17.51 -14.58
N ASN A 152 -12.25 -17.12 -13.53
CA ASN A 152 -11.65 -18.06 -12.58
C ASN A 152 -12.26 -18.01 -11.17
N GLN A 153 -13.19 -17.08 -10.89
CA GLN A 153 -13.72 -16.79 -9.56
C GLN A 153 -14.31 -18.04 -8.87
N GLU A 154 -15.13 -18.82 -9.57
CA GLU A 154 -15.73 -20.05 -9.01
C GLU A 154 -14.66 -21.12 -8.73
N GLU A 155 -13.64 -21.24 -9.56
CA GLU A 155 -12.53 -22.15 -9.35
C GLU A 155 -11.72 -21.78 -8.11
N LEU A 156 -11.46 -20.47 -7.93
CA LEU A 156 -10.74 -19.96 -6.75
C LEU A 156 -11.51 -20.23 -5.45
N ILE A 157 -12.83 -20.05 -5.45
CA ILE A 157 -13.68 -20.37 -4.29
C ILE A 157 -13.56 -21.86 -3.93
N LYS A 158 -13.67 -22.76 -4.92
CA LYS A 158 -13.50 -24.20 -4.71
C LYS A 158 -12.09 -24.57 -4.20
N ALA A 159 -11.05 -23.90 -4.73
CA ALA A 159 -9.69 -24.11 -4.27
C ALA A 159 -9.52 -23.68 -2.81
N ILE A 160 -10.08 -22.55 -2.40
CA ILE A 160 -10.07 -22.07 -1.00
C ILE A 160 -10.78 -23.07 -0.08
N GLU A 161 -11.96 -23.57 -0.47
CA GLU A 161 -12.69 -24.60 0.29
C GLU A 161 -11.87 -25.88 0.45
N ALA A 162 -11.21 -26.34 -0.63
CA ALA A 162 -10.36 -27.51 -0.59
C ALA A 162 -9.13 -27.31 0.31
N PHE A 163 -8.44 -26.19 0.19
CA PHE A 163 -7.31 -25.83 1.08
C PHE A 163 -7.74 -25.79 2.54
N HIS A 164 -8.88 -25.15 2.82
CA HIS A 164 -9.39 -25.03 4.19
C HIS A 164 -9.80 -26.38 4.79
N ALA A 165 -10.35 -27.29 3.97
CA ALA A 165 -10.72 -28.65 4.40
C ALA A 165 -9.48 -29.51 4.68
N GLU A 166 -8.42 -29.37 3.89
CA GLU A 166 -7.14 -30.07 4.09
C GLU A 166 -6.39 -29.51 5.31
N THR A 167 -6.24 -28.20 5.38
CA THR A 167 -5.52 -27.48 6.44
C THR A 167 -6.26 -26.18 6.75
N PRO A 168 -6.89 -26.07 7.94
CA PRO A 168 -7.67 -24.88 8.28
C PRO A 168 -6.86 -23.59 8.16
N LEU A 169 -7.30 -22.68 7.27
CA LEU A 169 -6.66 -21.42 7.00
C LEU A 169 -6.93 -20.42 8.14
N ALA A 170 -5.87 -19.72 8.58
CA ALA A 170 -5.96 -18.71 9.65
C ALA A 170 -6.36 -17.34 9.13
N GLY A 171 -5.79 -16.91 8.00
CA GLY A 171 -6.02 -15.60 7.44
C GLY A 171 -5.77 -15.57 5.94
N PHE A 172 -6.37 -14.60 5.27
CA PHE A 172 -6.12 -14.24 3.88
C PHE A 172 -5.59 -12.82 3.82
N ILE A 173 -4.35 -12.65 3.35
CA ILE A 173 -3.74 -11.34 3.13
C ILE A 173 -3.76 -11.00 1.64
N TYR A 174 -4.10 -9.75 1.34
CA TYR A 174 -4.21 -9.25 -0.04
C TYR A 174 -3.99 -7.73 -0.11
N GLU A 175 -3.40 -7.28 -1.23
CA GLU A 175 -3.38 -5.87 -1.62
C GLU A 175 -4.71 -5.56 -2.32
N PRO A 176 -5.62 -4.74 -1.79
CA PRO A 176 -6.94 -4.54 -2.40
C PRO A 176 -6.82 -3.77 -3.71
N LEU A 177 -7.41 -4.32 -4.77
CA LEU A 177 -7.58 -3.79 -6.13
C LEU A 177 -6.30 -3.58 -6.94
N VAL A 178 -5.14 -3.36 -6.33
CA VAL A 178 -3.87 -3.08 -7.03
C VAL A 178 -2.70 -3.79 -6.35
N GLN A 179 -2.06 -4.71 -7.05
CA GLN A 179 -0.77 -5.26 -6.65
C GLN A 179 0.36 -4.35 -7.13
N GLY A 180 0.92 -3.57 -6.21
CA GLY A 180 1.90 -2.54 -6.54
C GLY A 180 3.18 -3.10 -7.18
N ALA A 181 3.84 -4.04 -6.53
CA ALA A 181 5.12 -4.58 -6.97
C ALA A 181 5.01 -5.57 -8.15
N ALA A 182 3.82 -6.09 -8.42
CA ALA A 182 3.53 -6.97 -9.57
C ALA A 182 3.30 -6.20 -10.88
N GLY A 183 3.89 -5.03 -11.04
CA GLY A 183 3.70 -4.19 -12.22
C GLY A 183 2.35 -3.46 -12.21
N MET A 184 1.88 -3.03 -11.05
CA MET A 184 0.57 -2.36 -10.90
C MET A 184 -0.58 -3.18 -11.50
N LYS A 185 -0.59 -4.50 -11.27
CA LYS A 185 -1.70 -5.35 -11.68
C LYS A 185 -2.98 -4.93 -10.97
N MET A 186 -4.04 -4.72 -11.74
CA MET A 186 -5.32 -4.27 -11.23
C MET A 186 -6.39 -5.34 -11.43
N TYR A 187 -7.31 -5.43 -10.48
CA TYR A 187 -8.45 -6.34 -10.53
C TYR A 187 -9.69 -5.68 -9.93
N GLN A 188 -10.86 -6.17 -10.28
CA GLN A 188 -12.12 -5.53 -9.92
C GLN A 188 -12.63 -5.98 -8.55
N ALA A 189 -13.21 -5.07 -7.78
CA ALA A 189 -13.87 -5.37 -6.50
C ALA A 189 -14.93 -6.47 -6.66
N ALA A 190 -15.73 -6.43 -7.73
CA ALA A 190 -16.77 -7.42 -8.01
C ALA A 190 -16.23 -8.86 -8.16
N HIS A 191 -14.95 -9.03 -8.54
CA HIS A 191 -14.33 -10.35 -8.64
C HIS A 191 -13.71 -10.80 -7.30
N LEU A 192 -13.27 -9.85 -6.48
CA LEU A 192 -12.73 -10.12 -5.15
C LEU A 192 -13.82 -10.44 -4.12
N GLU A 193 -14.94 -9.75 -4.18
CA GLU A 193 -16.05 -9.78 -3.21
C GLU A 193 -16.50 -11.20 -2.83
N PRO A 194 -16.84 -12.11 -3.79
CA PRO A 194 -17.28 -13.45 -3.46
C PRO A 194 -16.19 -14.31 -2.79
N ILE A 195 -14.90 -14.03 -3.08
CA ILE A 195 -13.77 -14.69 -2.42
C ILE A 195 -13.69 -14.26 -0.95
N LEU A 196 -13.80 -12.95 -0.69
CA LEU A 196 -13.82 -12.43 0.68
C LEU A 196 -15.02 -12.95 1.47
N GLN A 197 -16.20 -12.99 0.83
CA GLN A 197 -17.40 -13.57 1.43
C GLN A 197 -17.19 -15.02 1.82
N LYS A 198 -16.60 -15.83 0.92
CA LYS A 198 -16.29 -17.22 1.22
C LYS A 198 -15.28 -17.36 2.36
N CYS A 199 -14.26 -16.53 2.40
CA CYS A 199 -13.30 -16.51 3.50
C CYS A 199 -13.99 -16.21 4.85
N LYS A 200 -14.91 -15.24 4.89
CA LYS A 200 -15.71 -14.94 6.09
C LYS A 200 -16.57 -16.12 6.53
N GLU A 201 -17.24 -16.81 5.61
CA GLU A 201 -18.06 -18.00 5.89
C GLU A 201 -17.20 -19.12 6.52
N LEU A 202 -15.96 -19.28 6.09
CA LEU A 202 -15.00 -20.24 6.63
C LEU A 202 -14.30 -19.77 7.91
N GLY A 203 -14.58 -18.54 8.36
CA GLY A 203 -13.95 -17.92 9.53
C GLY A 203 -12.47 -17.64 9.32
N ILE A 204 -12.05 -17.35 8.09
CA ILE A 204 -10.69 -16.93 7.72
C ILE A 204 -10.59 -15.42 7.95
N ILE A 205 -9.60 -14.97 8.71
CA ILE A 205 -9.38 -13.55 9.01
C ILE A 205 -8.92 -12.81 7.75
N LEU A 206 -9.60 -11.74 7.37
CA LEU A 206 -9.26 -10.92 6.21
C LEU A 206 -8.27 -9.83 6.59
N ILE A 207 -7.10 -9.82 5.95
CA ILE A 207 -6.02 -8.84 6.17
C ILE A 207 -5.84 -8.03 4.88
N ALA A 208 -6.31 -6.79 4.86
CA ALA A 208 -6.09 -5.88 3.74
C ALA A 208 -4.76 -5.15 3.92
N ASP A 209 -3.84 -5.34 3.00
CA ASP A 209 -2.60 -4.58 2.93
C ASP A 209 -2.84 -3.29 2.11
N GLU A 210 -3.16 -2.21 2.81
CA GLU A 210 -3.36 -0.87 2.26
C GLU A 210 -2.08 -0.01 2.30
N VAL A 211 -0.93 -0.61 2.55
CA VAL A 211 0.36 0.10 2.63
C VAL A 211 0.64 0.87 1.34
N MET A 212 0.36 0.27 0.18
CA MET A 212 0.50 0.95 -1.12
C MET A 212 -0.80 1.63 -1.54
N THR A 213 -1.95 1.04 -1.34
CA THR A 213 -3.24 1.45 -1.90
C THR A 213 -3.95 2.56 -1.12
N GLY A 214 -3.72 2.65 0.19
CA GLY A 214 -4.37 3.60 1.08
C GLY A 214 -4.02 5.07 0.85
N PHE A 215 -4.76 5.94 1.52
CA PHE A 215 -4.55 7.40 1.56
C PHE A 215 -4.74 8.10 0.21
N GLY A 216 -5.87 7.84 -0.46
CA GLY A 216 -6.31 8.62 -1.63
C GLY A 216 -5.82 8.09 -2.98
N LYS A 217 -4.81 7.20 -3.00
CA LYS A 217 -4.17 6.75 -4.24
C LYS A 217 -5.11 6.04 -5.21
N THR A 218 -6.05 5.27 -4.69
CA THR A 218 -7.04 4.52 -5.49
C THR A 218 -8.31 5.32 -5.82
N GLY A 219 -8.36 6.61 -5.43
CA GLY A 219 -9.51 7.49 -5.68
C GLY A 219 -10.50 7.59 -4.52
N SER A 220 -10.35 6.78 -3.48
CA SER A 220 -11.00 6.88 -2.17
C SER A 220 -9.94 6.91 -1.08
N PHE A 221 -10.30 7.09 0.20
CA PHE A 221 -9.32 7.05 1.29
C PHE A 221 -8.58 5.72 1.32
N PHE A 222 -9.30 4.62 1.14
CA PHE A 222 -8.76 3.26 1.08
C PHE A 222 -9.34 2.49 -0.11
N ALA A 223 -8.58 1.54 -0.66
CA ALA A 223 -9.09 0.66 -1.70
C ALA A 223 -10.22 -0.25 -1.17
N SER A 224 -10.19 -0.58 0.11
CA SER A 224 -11.25 -1.31 0.81
C SER A 224 -12.61 -0.57 0.83
N ASP A 225 -12.64 0.73 0.51
CA ASP A 225 -13.90 1.49 0.40
C ASP A 225 -14.76 1.00 -0.77
N PHE A 226 -14.12 0.51 -1.85
CA PHE A 226 -14.79 -0.04 -3.03
C PHE A 226 -15.36 -1.47 -2.83
N ILE A 227 -15.15 -2.08 -1.67
CA ILE A 227 -15.46 -3.47 -1.36
C ILE A 227 -16.50 -3.50 -0.24
N GLU A 228 -17.59 -4.29 -0.42
CA GLU A 228 -18.64 -4.40 0.60
C GLU A 228 -18.21 -5.24 1.80
N VAL A 229 -17.54 -6.37 1.56
CA VAL A 229 -16.99 -7.24 2.63
C VAL A 229 -15.75 -6.59 3.24
N LYS A 230 -15.92 -5.93 4.39
CA LYS A 230 -14.86 -5.20 5.04
C LYS A 230 -13.82 -6.14 5.69
N PRO A 231 -12.51 -5.82 5.61
CA PRO A 231 -11.43 -6.60 6.22
C PRO A 231 -11.52 -6.59 7.75
N ASP A 232 -10.97 -7.64 8.37
CA ASP A 232 -10.84 -7.72 9.82
C ASP A 232 -9.64 -6.95 10.35
N VAL A 233 -8.58 -6.89 9.54
CA VAL A 233 -7.31 -6.22 9.82
C VAL A 233 -6.93 -5.37 8.62
N ILE A 234 -6.42 -4.16 8.85
CA ILE A 234 -5.88 -3.27 7.81
C ILE A 234 -4.45 -2.87 8.18
N CYS A 235 -3.53 -3.03 7.23
CA CYS A 235 -2.13 -2.62 7.37
C CYS A 235 -1.89 -1.30 6.64
N LEU A 236 -1.31 -0.31 7.33
CA LEU A 236 -1.11 1.07 6.83
C LEU A 236 0.35 1.51 7.02
N SER A 237 0.88 2.28 6.07
CA SER A 237 2.20 2.92 6.13
C SER A 237 2.38 3.93 4.97
N LYS A 238 3.61 4.14 4.48
CA LYS A 238 3.96 4.98 3.32
C LYS A 238 3.36 6.39 3.38
N ALA A 239 2.27 6.64 2.64
CA ALA A 239 1.63 7.96 2.59
C ALA A 239 1.05 8.42 3.94
N LEU A 240 0.91 7.53 4.92
CA LEU A 240 0.51 7.85 6.29
C LEU A 240 1.31 9.01 6.88
N THR A 241 2.62 9.05 6.62
CA THR A 241 3.52 10.10 7.11
C THR A 241 4.07 10.98 5.97
N ALA A 242 3.41 11.01 4.82
CA ALA A 242 3.87 11.78 3.67
C ALA A 242 5.30 11.45 3.21
N GLY A 243 5.86 10.32 3.61
CA GLY A 243 7.23 9.91 3.33
C GLY A 243 8.31 10.62 4.15
N LEU A 244 7.94 11.43 5.15
CA LEU A 244 8.91 12.20 5.95
C LEU A 244 9.63 11.33 6.97
N VAL A 245 8.87 10.48 7.70
CA VAL A 245 9.40 9.58 8.73
C VAL A 245 8.77 8.20 8.61
N PRO A 246 9.49 7.13 8.99
CA PRO A 246 8.91 5.79 9.01
C PRO A 246 7.83 5.69 10.09
N MET A 247 6.70 5.07 9.73
CA MET A 247 5.61 4.70 10.62
C MET A 247 4.72 3.69 9.94
N GLY A 248 4.15 2.78 10.71
CA GLY A 248 3.07 1.90 10.31
C GLY A 248 1.97 1.86 11.36
N VAL A 249 0.80 1.46 10.93
CA VAL A 249 -0.36 1.21 11.79
C VAL A 249 -1.04 -0.05 11.31
N THR A 250 -1.40 -0.93 12.26
CA THR A 250 -2.26 -2.08 11.98
C THR A 250 -3.53 -1.91 12.78
N THR A 251 -4.69 -1.97 12.10
CA THR A 251 -6.00 -1.82 12.74
C THR A 251 -6.71 -3.16 12.79
N CYS A 252 -7.67 -3.29 13.68
CA CYS A 252 -8.48 -4.50 13.74
C CYS A 252 -9.91 -4.24 14.24
N THR A 253 -10.77 -5.22 13.98
CA THR A 253 -12.15 -5.24 14.49
C THR A 253 -12.20 -5.47 16.00
N GLN A 254 -13.34 -5.13 16.63
CA GLN A 254 -13.59 -5.44 18.04
C GLN A 254 -13.47 -6.94 18.33
N ALA A 255 -13.96 -7.79 17.43
CA ALA A 255 -13.92 -9.25 17.59
C ALA A 255 -12.48 -9.80 17.66
N ILE A 256 -11.55 -9.20 16.90
CA ILE A 256 -10.12 -9.52 17.03
C ILE A 256 -9.62 -9.07 18.39
N PHE A 257 -9.83 -7.82 18.77
CA PHE A 257 -9.37 -7.26 20.05
C PHE A 257 -9.86 -8.09 21.25
N ASP A 258 -11.13 -8.47 21.26
CA ASP A 258 -11.74 -9.22 22.37
C ASP A 258 -11.08 -10.61 22.57
N ALA A 259 -10.53 -11.20 21.52
CA ALA A 259 -9.81 -12.48 21.63
C ALA A 259 -8.44 -12.35 22.33
N PHE A 260 -7.91 -11.12 22.45
CA PHE A 260 -6.65 -10.83 23.13
C PHE A 260 -6.84 -10.17 24.51
N TYR A 261 -8.05 -9.66 24.76
CA TYR A 261 -8.36 -8.98 26.03
C TYR A 261 -8.87 -9.99 27.07
N ASP A 262 -7.94 -10.50 27.88
CA ASP A 262 -8.19 -11.57 28.84
C ASP A 262 -7.30 -11.37 30.09
N ASP A 263 -7.69 -11.96 31.21
CA ASP A 263 -6.87 -11.97 32.43
C ASP A 263 -5.63 -12.88 32.31
N ASP A 264 -5.66 -13.84 31.39
CA ASP A 264 -4.50 -14.64 31.02
C ASP A 264 -3.54 -13.83 30.15
N ILE A 265 -2.43 -13.42 30.74
CA ILE A 265 -1.38 -12.65 30.06
C ILE A 265 -0.85 -13.35 28.79
N GLY A 266 -0.92 -14.69 28.74
CA GLY A 266 -0.50 -15.48 27.55
C GLY A 266 -1.34 -15.19 26.31
N LYS A 267 -2.54 -14.64 26.46
CA LYS A 267 -3.40 -14.24 25.34
C LYS A 267 -3.09 -12.85 24.78
N GLY A 268 -2.28 -12.04 25.45
CA GLY A 268 -1.89 -10.71 25.00
C GLY A 268 -1.09 -10.74 23.69
N LEU A 269 -1.22 -9.71 22.86
CA LEU A 269 -0.41 -9.53 21.67
C LEU A 269 0.93 -8.88 22.04
N PHE A 270 1.98 -9.69 22.17
CA PHE A 270 3.33 -9.22 22.47
C PHE A 270 4.08 -8.83 21.19
N HIS A 271 3.87 -7.61 20.75
CA HIS A 271 4.63 -6.98 19.68
C HIS A 271 4.73 -5.48 19.96
N ALA A 272 5.93 -4.99 20.17
CA ALA A 272 6.21 -3.57 20.37
C ALA A 272 7.66 -3.28 19.97
N HIS A 273 7.98 -2.02 19.79
CA HIS A 273 9.34 -1.52 19.64
C HIS A 273 9.48 -0.14 20.30
N THR A 274 10.72 0.30 20.47
CA THR A 274 11.07 1.54 21.18
C THR A 274 10.35 2.78 20.65
N TYR A 275 10.08 2.84 19.33
CA TYR A 275 9.48 3.99 18.66
C TYR A 275 7.99 3.84 18.36
N SER A 276 7.30 2.84 18.93
CA SER A 276 5.84 2.73 18.79
C SER A 276 5.17 4.03 19.21
N ALA A 277 4.30 4.56 18.36
CA ALA A 277 3.62 5.85 18.55
C ALA A 277 4.58 7.03 18.79
N ASN A 278 5.75 7.07 18.11
CA ASN A 278 6.65 8.21 18.23
C ASN A 278 5.89 9.53 18.02
N PRO A 279 5.97 10.53 18.93
CA PRO A 279 5.19 11.76 18.86
C PRO A 279 5.41 12.57 17.57
N ILE A 280 6.65 12.58 17.04
CA ILE A 280 6.98 13.27 15.78
C ILE A 280 6.31 12.56 14.60
N ALA A 281 6.35 11.23 14.58
CA ALA A 281 5.69 10.44 13.54
C ALA A 281 4.17 10.60 13.59
N CYS A 282 3.57 10.61 14.78
CA CYS A 282 2.14 10.89 14.98
C CYS A 282 1.76 12.28 14.47
N ALA A 283 2.52 13.33 14.84
CA ALA A 283 2.27 14.69 14.37
C ALA A 283 2.42 14.83 12.85
N THR A 284 3.37 14.08 12.25
CA THR A 284 3.53 14.02 10.80
C THR A 284 2.31 13.38 10.13
N ALA A 285 1.84 12.26 10.68
CA ALA A 285 0.67 11.54 10.16
C ALA A 285 -0.61 12.38 10.30
N ILE A 286 -0.79 13.10 11.42
CA ILE A 286 -1.92 14.03 11.61
C ILE A 286 -1.90 15.09 10.49
N ALA A 287 -0.74 15.73 10.26
CA ALA A 287 -0.62 16.74 9.20
C ALA A 287 -0.90 16.17 7.80
N ALA A 288 -0.47 14.93 7.53
CA ALA A 288 -0.76 14.24 6.27
C ALA A 288 -2.28 13.96 6.12
N LEU A 289 -2.97 13.56 7.19
CA LEU A 289 -4.41 13.34 7.19
C LEU A 289 -5.20 14.64 7.04
N ASP A 290 -4.75 15.73 7.67
CA ASP A 290 -5.36 17.07 7.48
C ASP A 290 -5.32 17.48 5.99
N LEU A 291 -4.17 17.28 5.34
CA LEU A 291 -4.02 17.56 3.91
C LEU A 291 -4.90 16.60 3.07
N LEU A 292 -4.90 15.30 3.36
CA LEU A 292 -5.73 14.34 2.64
C LEU A 292 -7.20 14.71 2.64
N GLN A 293 -7.71 15.19 3.78
CA GLN A 293 -9.12 15.56 3.95
C GLN A 293 -9.44 16.97 3.43
N SER A 294 -8.41 17.76 3.04
CA SER A 294 -8.64 19.10 2.49
C SER A 294 -9.36 19.05 1.14
N GLU A 295 -10.22 20.03 0.90
CA GLU A 295 -10.94 20.16 -0.38
C GLU A 295 -9.97 20.23 -1.57
N GLU A 296 -8.86 20.95 -1.41
CA GLU A 296 -7.83 21.10 -2.43
C GLU A 296 -7.28 19.72 -2.87
N ILE A 297 -6.82 18.90 -1.93
CA ILE A 297 -6.24 17.57 -2.26
C ILE A 297 -7.30 16.65 -2.84
N GLN A 298 -8.55 16.68 -2.32
CA GLN A 298 -9.64 15.87 -2.88
C GLN A 298 -9.99 16.27 -4.32
N GLN A 299 -9.95 17.56 -4.64
CA GLN A 299 -10.13 18.05 -6.02
C GLN A 299 -8.97 17.65 -6.92
N ASN A 300 -7.73 17.76 -6.44
CA ASN A 300 -6.54 17.37 -7.18
C ASN A 300 -6.53 15.86 -7.51
N ILE A 301 -6.94 15.01 -6.57
CA ILE A 301 -7.10 13.56 -6.80
C ILE A 301 -8.06 13.33 -7.99
N LYS A 302 -9.23 13.96 -8.01
CA LYS A 302 -10.20 13.85 -9.10
C LYS A 302 -9.63 14.37 -10.42
N GLN A 303 -8.89 15.46 -10.37
CA GLN A 303 -8.29 16.06 -11.55
C GLN A 303 -7.20 15.16 -12.17
N ILE A 304 -6.32 14.58 -11.35
CA ILE A 304 -5.31 13.62 -11.80
C ILE A 304 -5.96 12.39 -12.43
N GLN A 305 -7.04 11.87 -11.84
CA GLN A 305 -7.81 10.77 -12.42
C GLN A 305 -8.34 11.11 -13.83
N SER A 306 -8.86 12.32 -14.01
CA SER A 306 -9.34 12.79 -15.32
C SER A 306 -8.21 12.90 -16.34
N TRP A 307 -7.03 13.43 -15.95
CA TRP A 307 -5.88 13.52 -16.84
C TRP A 307 -5.38 12.13 -17.26
N HIS A 308 -5.32 11.18 -16.34
CA HIS A 308 -4.93 9.80 -16.63
C HIS A 308 -5.92 9.11 -17.58
N ALA A 309 -7.23 9.32 -17.40
CA ALA A 309 -8.24 8.75 -18.29
C ALA A 309 -8.12 9.31 -19.72
N ALA A 310 -7.88 10.61 -19.87
CA ALA A 310 -7.62 11.22 -21.16
C ALA A 310 -6.35 10.67 -21.82
N PHE A 311 -5.26 10.56 -21.05
CA PHE A 311 -3.99 10.01 -21.53
C PHE A 311 -4.12 8.52 -21.90
N ALA A 312 -4.84 7.72 -21.11
CA ALA A 312 -5.11 6.32 -21.41
C ALA A 312 -5.78 6.14 -22.77
N SER A 313 -6.81 6.95 -23.06
CA SER A 313 -7.54 6.90 -24.32
C SER A 313 -6.67 7.28 -25.53
N GLU A 314 -5.68 8.14 -25.33
CA GLU A 314 -4.73 8.53 -26.37
C GLU A 314 -3.65 7.48 -26.58
N ILE A 315 -3.02 7.02 -25.50
CA ILE A 315 -1.79 6.22 -25.58
C ILE A 315 -2.05 4.75 -25.94
N VAL A 316 -3.26 4.25 -25.72
CA VAL A 316 -3.61 2.85 -26.03
C VAL A 316 -3.50 2.52 -27.53
N GLU A 317 -3.62 3.54 -28.38
CA GLU A 317 -3.48 3.39 -29.85
C GLU A 317 -1.99 3.30 -30.30
N HIS A 318 -1.04 3.51 -29.40
CA HIS A 318 0.38 3.48 -29.73
C HIS A 318 0.86 2.04 -29.93
N LEU A 319 1.58 1.76 -31.06
CA LEU A 319 2.01 0.41 -31.48
C LEU A 319 2.88 -0.35 -30.43
N LYS A 320 3.49 0.35 -29.50
CA LYS A 320 4.32 -0.22 -28.44
C LYS A 320 3.60 -0.41 -27.11
N VAL A 321 2.30 -0.13 -27.07
CA VAL A 321 1.46 -0.28 -25.89
C VAL A 321 0.54 -1.48 -26.05
N HIS A 322 0.71 -2.47 -25.20
CA HIS A 322 -0.16 -3.65 -25.14
C HIS A 322 -1.50 -3.33 -24.49
N SER A 323 -1.47 -2.62 -23.38
CA SER A 323 -2.68 -2.27 -22.61
C SER A 323 -2.40 -1.11 -21.64
N THR A 324 -3.49 -0.47 -21.21
CA THR A 324 -3.47 0.53 -20.12
C THR A 324 -4.41 0.10 -19.00
N ARG A 325 -4.13 0.56 -17.77
CA ARG A 325 -4.97 0.34 -16.60
C ARG A 325 -4.87 1.52 -15.65
N GLN A 326 -5.97 1.81 -14.97
CA GLN A 326 -6.07 2.92 -14.03
C GLN A 326 -6.93 2.56 -12.83
N GLN A 327 -6.47 2.92 -11.65
CA GLN A 327 -7.26 2.92 -10.41
C GLN A 327 -6.95 4.20 -9.62
N GLY A 328 -7.93 5.10 -9.57
CA GLY A 328 -7.69 6.41 -8.96
C GLY A 328 -6.58 7.20 -9.65
N THR A 329 -5.57 7.61 -8.88
CA THR A 329 -4.39 8.34 -9.36
C THR A 329 -3.24 7.42 -9.79
N ILE A 330 -3.44 6.12 -9.73
CA ILE A 330 -2.49 5.11 -10.22
C ILE A 330 -2.80 4.85 -11.69
N PHE A 331 -1.86 5.15 -12.56
CA PHE A 331 -1.91 4.82 -13.99
C PHE A 331 -0.77 3.88 -14.35
N ALA A 332 -1.04 2.89 -15.16
CA ALA A 332 -0.01 2.00 -15.68
C ALA A 332 -0.29 1.64 -17.16
N LEU A 333 0.77 1.48 -17.94
CA LEU A 333 0.73 0.92 -19.28
C LEU A 333 1.70 -0.26 -19.39
N GLU A 334 1.30 -1.27 -20.11
CA GLU A 334 2.11 -2.43 -20.42
C GLU A 334 2.74 -2.24 -21.79
N LEU A 335 4.05 -2.46 -21.88
CA LEU A 335 4.78 -2.36 -23.16
C LEU A 335 4.63 -3.65 -23.97
N ASP A 336 4.38 -3.49 -25.27
CA ASP A 336 4.43 -4.58 -26.25
C ASP A 336 5.85 -4.70 -26.84
N VAL A 337 6.82 -4.98 -25.95
CA VAL A 337 8.21 -5.19 -26.34
C VAL A 337 8.80 -6.35 -25.52
N PRO A 338 9.67 -7.19 -26.12
CA PRO A 338 10.38 -8.21 -25.36
C PRO A 338 11.23 -7.57 -24.25
N MET A 339 10.88 -7.83 -23.01
CA MET A 339 11.55 -7.20 -21.88
C MET A 339 11.68 -8.17 -20.71
N GLU A 340 12.89 -8.39 -20.25
CA GLU A 340 13.15 -9.07 -19.00
C GLU A 340 12.95 -8.11 -17.81
N ARG A 341 12.36 -8.59 -16.71
CA ARG A 341 12.08 -7.78 -15.51
C ARG A 341 13.29 -7.00 -15.00
N TYR A 342 14.49 -7.57 -15.14
CA TYR A 342 15.77 -6.97 -14.70
C TYR A 342 16.73 -6.68 -15.87
N GLY A 343 16.23 -6.69 -17.11
CA GLY A 343 16.99 -6.43 -18.31
C GLY A 343 17.40 -4.96 -18.49
N ASN A 344 18.28 -4.72 -19.46
CA ASN A 344 18.85 -3.39 -19.74
C ASN A 344 17.79 -2.38 -20.22
N LEU A 345 16.71 -2.82 -20.84
CA LEU A 345 15.66 -1.93 -21.37
C LEU A 345 15.04 -1.07 -20.25
N ARG A 346 14.90 -1.61 -19.05
CA ARG A 346 14.44 -0.85 -17.87
C ARG A 346 15.33 0.37 -17.57
N TYR A 347 16.63 0.20 -17.65
CA TYR A 347 17.57 1.31 -17.42
C TYR A 347 17.52 2.32 -18.56
N GLN A 348 17.38 1.88 -19.79
CA GLN A 348 17.24 2.77 -20.95
C GLN A 348 15.97 3.63 -20.86
N ILE A 349 14.83 3.05 -20.45
CA ILE A 349 13.58 3.79 -20.20
C ILE A 349 13.82 4.83 -19.10
N TYR A 350 14.42 4.42 -17.98
CA TYR A 350 14.75 5.31 -16.88
C TYR A 350 15.62 6.50 -17.34
N GLU A 351 16.73 6.22 -18.01
CA GLU A 351 17.66 7.25 -18.48
C GLU A 351 17.01 8.23 -19.46
N ARG A 352 16.16 7.74 -20.38
CA ARG A 352 15.42 8.57 -21.31
C ARG A 352 14.40 9.46 -20.62
N CYS A 353 13.66 8.94 -19.65
CA CYS A 353 12.75 9.74 -18.82
C CYS A 353 13.52 10.81 -18.02
N MET A 354 14.67 10.47 -17.46
CA MET A 354 15.54 11.43 -16.76
C MET A 354 16.08 12.52 -17.69
N ALA A 355 16.43 12.17 -18.93
CA ALA A 355 16.84 13.17 -19.94
C ALA A 355 15.74 14.20 -20.21
N GLU A 356 14.47 13.77 -20.24
CA GLU A 356 13.29 14.63 -20.39
C GLU A 356 12.87 15.36 -19.09
N GLY A 357 13.62 15.19 -18.00
CA GLY A 357 13.33 15.79 -16.70
C GLY A 357 12.13 15.18 -15.98
N VAL A 358 11.99 13.85 -16.06
CA VAL A 358 10.98 13.06 -15.37
C VAL A 358 11.64 11.91 -14.64
N TYR A 359 11.43 11.84 -13.33
CA TYR A 359 11.85 10.68 -12.53
C TYR A 359 10.75 9.62 -12.57
N LEU A 360 11.02 8.54 -13.28
CA LEU A 360 10.11 7.41 -13.47
C LEU A 360 10.92 6.10 -13.52
N ARG A 361 10.43 5.05 -12.87
CA ARG A 361 11.08 3.74 -12.80
C ARG A 361 10.13 2.64 -13.27
N PRO A 362 10.38 1.98 -14.41
CA PRO A 362 9.56 0.86 -14.85
C PRO A 362 9.63 -0.35 -13.91
N LEU A 363 8.55 -1.13 -13.87
CA LEU A 363 8.46 -2.43 -13.21
C LEU A 363 8.33 -3.54 -14.26
N GLY A 364 9.46 -4.13 -14.68
CA GLY A 364 9.44 -5.02 -15.84
C GLY A 364 9.00 -4.26 -17.08
N SER A 365 8.04 -4.81 -17.84
CA SER A 365 7.39 -4.21 -19.00
C SER A 365 6.35 -3.12 -18.69
N THR A 366 6.12 -2.82 -17.40
CA THR A 366 5.14 -1.81 -16.99
C THR A 366 5.80 -0.45 -16.73
N ILE A 367 5.33 0.58 -17.43
CA ILE A 367 5.55 1.98 -17.06
C ILE A 367 4.34 2.43 -16.24
N TYR A 368 4.59 3.03 -15.07
CA TYR A 368 3.50 3.51 -14.21
C TYR A 368 3.74 4.94 -13.71
N ILE A 369 2.64 5.63 -13.42
CA ILE A 369 2.60 6.96 -12.83
C ILE A 369 1.81 6.88 -11.52
N LEU A 370 2.40 7.42 -10.46
CA LEU A 370 1.75 7.70 -9.19
C LEU A 370 2.40 8.97 -8.61
N ALA A 371 2.17 10.08 -9.28
CA ALA A 371 2.73 11.38 -8.93
C ALA A 371 2.07 11.97 -7.66
N PRO A 372 2.73 12.91 -6.96
CA PRO A 372 2.14 13.62 -5.83
C PRO A 372 0.82 14.30 -6.19
N PHE A 373 -0.13 14.35 -5.28
CA PHE A 373 -1.43 15.01 -5.49
C PHE A 373 -1.32 16.52 -5.78
N VAL A 374 -0.18 17.11 -5.48
CA VAL A 374 0.13 18.53 -5.77
C VAL A 374 0.76 18.76 -7.15
N THR A 375 0.83 17.71 -7.98
CA THR A 375 1.37 17.79 -9.34
C THR A 375 0.47 18.67 -10.21
N THR A 376 1.06 19.69 -10.85
CA THR A 376 0.31 20.56 -11.73
C THR A 376 0.01 19.92 -13.08
N GLN A 377 -0.96 20.46 -13.82
CA GLN A 377 -1.28 20.00 -15.17
C GLN A 377 -0.07 20.07 -16.10
N GLU A 378 0.70 21.14 -16.04
CA GLU A 378 1.92 21.30 -16.86
C GLU A 378 2.95 20.22 -16.55
N GLN A 379 3.18 19.93 -15.25
CA GLN A 379 4.08 18.87 -14.81
C GLN A 379 3.59 17.48 -15.29
N MET A 380 2.29 17.22 -15.19
CA MET A 380 1.71 15.93 -15.66
C MET A 380 1.81 15.81 -17.18
N GLN A 381 1.58 16.89 -17.94
CA GLN A 381 1.77 16.89 -19.39
C GLN A 381 3.23 16.61 -19.78
N LYS A 382 4.18 17.12 -19.01
CA LYS A 382 5.61 16.80 -19.18
C LYS A 382 5.87 15.30 -18.99
N VAL A 383 5.26 14.67 -17.99
CA VAL A 383 5.36 13.21 -17.75
C VAL A 383 4.81 12.44 -18.94
N TYR A 384 3.63 12.80 -19.45
CA TYR A 384 3.03 12.13 -20.62
C TYR A 384 3.86 12.30 -21.88
N ALA A 385 4.39 13.50 -22.12
CA ALA A 385 5.26 13.77 -23.26
C ALA A 385 6.56 12.96 -23.21
N ALA A 386 7.16 12.82 -22.02
CA ALA A 386 8.35 11.99 -21.83
C ALA A 386 8.06 10.52 -22.12
N ILE A 387 6.93 9.98 -21.65
CA ILE A 387 6.51 8.60 -21.95
C ILE A 387 6.34 8.39 -23.46
N LYS A 388 5.65 9.30 -24.17
CA LYS A 388 5.48 9.21 -25.64
C LYS A 388 6.82 9.17 -26.37
N LYS A 389 7.75 10.09 -26.03
CA LYS A 389 9.10 10.09 -26.63
C LYS A 389 9.87 8.79 -26.36
N VAL A 390 9.71 8.22 -25.18
CA VAL A 390 10.32 6.92 -24.87
C VAL A 390 9.75 5.82 -25.75
N LEU A 391 8.42 5.78 -25.91
CA LEU A 391 7.75 4.80 -26.77
C LEU A 391 8.14 4.93 -28.25
N ASP A 392 8.25 6.17 -28.77
CA ASP A 392 8.68 6.47 -30.13
C ASP A 392 10.14 6.05 -30.43
N SER A 393 10.91 5.79 -29.38
CA SER A 393 12.34 5.49 -29.48
C SER A 393 12.67 3.98 -29.50
N PHE A 394 11.66 3.09 -29.51
CA PHE A 394 11.78 1.62 -29.62
C PHE A 394 11.51 1.08 -31.06
#